data_f831b5249f1dafe06f3f476b154445a2
#
_entry.id   f831b5249f1dafe06f3f476b154445a2
#
_cell.length_a   1.000
_cell.length_b   1.000
_cell.length_c   1.000
_cell.angle_alpha   90.00
_cell.angle_beta   90.00
_cell.angle_gamma   90.00
#
_symmetry.space_group_name_H-M   'P 1'
#
loop_
_entity.id
_entity.type
_entity.pdbx_description
1 polymer ?
#
loop_
_entity_poly.entity_id
_entity_poly.type
_entity_poly.pdbx_seq_one_letter_code
_entity_poly.pdbx_strand_id
1 'polypeptide(L)'
;IESVADKLLQNDKNLRSKLRFYVMKSNVANAFATNQGMIFFSTGLIAQFANEAQLAYVLAHEIIHYKHNHVIESFKFESNNKRSIEQLSQYSKEHEFEADREAVLMCHDAGYSKDEVYGTLDVLMFSHLPFDELKFDNQYYNTDLFFVPEGIFTKKEYAIDFDANHNDSLSTHPNIEKRRNEEKNV
;
A
#
# COMPACT_ATOMS: atom_id res chain seq x y z
N ILE A 1 -10.19 -0.16 -8.11
CA ILE A 1 -9.88 -1.18 -7.09
C ILE A 1 -10.71 -2.45 -7.34
N GLU A 2 -12.04 -2.36 -7.46
CA GLU A 2 -12.92 -3.54 -7.65
C GLU A 2 -12.50 -4.39 -8.85
N SER A 3 -12.25 -3.78 -10.02
CA SER A 3 -11.81 -4.50 -11.23
C SER A 3 -10.48 -5.21 -11.06
N VAL A 4 -9.54 -4.58 -10.33
CA VAL A 4 -8.25 -5.19 -10.00
C VAL A 4 -8.44 -6.37 -9.05
N ALA A 5 -9.30 -6.24 -8.04
CA ALA A 5 -9.64 -7.33 -7.13
C ALA A 5 -10.29 -8.53 -7.88
N ASP A 6 -11.18 -8.25 -8.82
CA ASP A 6 -11.82 -9.28 -9.65
C ASP A 6 -10.77 -10.05 -10.49
N LYS A 7 -9.76 -9.35 -10.98
CA LYS A 7 -8.65 -9.94 -11.73
C LYS A 7 -7.73 -10.78 -10.85
N LEU A 8 -7.33 -10.25 -9.68
CA LEU A 8 -6.49 -10.97 -8.70
C LEU A 8 -7.16 -12.24 -8.18
N LEU A 9 -8.47 -12.21 -7.97
CA LEU A 9 -9.25 -13.29 -7.37
C LEU A 9 -10.13 -14.04 -8.38
N GLN A 10 -9.78 -13.99 -9.67
CA GLN A 10 -10.53 -14.67 -10.74
C GLN A 10 -10.77 -16.16 -10.47
N ASN A 11 -9.82 -16.82 -9.77
CA ASN A 11 -9.85 -18.21 -9.42
C ASN A 11 -10.37 -18.50 -8.00
N ASP A 12 -10.63 -17.45 -7.19
CA ASP A 12 -11.18 -17.60 -5.82
C ASP A 12 -12.38 -16.66 -5.59
N LYS A 13 -13.49 -17.01 -6.21
CA LYS A 13 -14.75 -16.27 -6.08
C LYS A 13 -15.31 -16.28 -4.65
N ASN A 14 -14.97 -17.30 -3.85
CA ASN A 14 -15.42 -17.39 -2.47
C ASN A 14 -14.71 -16.33 -1.62
N LEU A 15 -13.39 -16.19 -1.73
CA LEU A 15 -12.63 -15.14 -1.06
C LEU A 15 -13.11 -13.76 -1.57
N ARG A 16 -13.24 -13.59 -2.90
CA ARG A 16 -13.71 -12.33 -3.51
C ARG A 16 -15.05 -11.87 -2.93
N SER A 17 -15.98 -12.76 -2.71
CA SER A 17 -17.32 -12.44 -2.19
C SER A 17 -17.32 -11.90 -0.76
N LYS A 18 -16.28 -12.17 0.01
CA LYS A 18 -16.12 -11.72 1.40
C LYS A 18 -15.49 -10.34 1.52
N LEU A 19 -14.86 -9.84 0.44
CA LEU A 19 -14.11 -8.61 0.46
C LEU A 19 -14.95 -7.40 0.01
N ARG A 20 -14.67 -6.25 0.63
CA ARG A 20 -15.25 -4.94 0.31
C ARG A 20 -14.13 -3.91 0.31
N PHE A 21 -14.15 -3.01 -0.67
CA PHE A 21 -13.07 -2.05 -0.87
C PHE A 21 -13.57 -0.63 -0.70
N TYR A 22 -12.76 0.18 -0.04
CA TYR A 22 -13.11 1.56 0.30
C TYR A 22 -11.93 2.48 0.03
N VAL A 23 -12.23 3.71 -0.38
CA VAL A 23 -11.23 4.77 -0.53
C VAL A 23 -11.48 5.83 0.55
N MET A 24 -10.45 6.11 1.33
CA MET A 24 -10.47 7.17 2.33
C MET A 24 -9.82 8.44 1.78
N LYS A 25 -10.46 9.58 1.99
CA LYS A 25 -9.85 10.87 1.69
C LYS A 25 -8.80 11.21 2.74
N SER A 26 -7.55 10.93 2.43
CA SER A 26 -6.39 11.23 3.27
C SER A 26 -5.16 11.46 2.39
N ASN A 27 -4.32 12.43 2.74
CA ASN A 27 -3.03 12.66 2.10
C ASN A 27 -1.92 11.74 2.64
N VAL A 28 -2.15 11.07 3.77
CA VAL A 28 -1.22 10.06 4.29
C VAL A 28 -1.32 8.81 3.44
N ALA A 29 -0.20 8.36 2.88
CA ALA A 29 -0.14 7.13 2.11
C ALA A 29 -0.35 5.92 3.04
N ASN A 30 -1.47 5.21 2.85
CA ASN A 30 -1.79 4.03 3.64
C ASN A 30 -2.79 3.12 2.95
N ALA A 31 -2.67 1.81 3.19
CA ALA A 31 -3.69 0.81 2.96
C ALA A 31 -3.74 -0.14 4.16
N PHE A 32 -4.88 -0.75 4.42
CA PHE A 32 -5.00 -1.76 5.47
C PHE A 32 -6.24 -2.63 5.28
N ALA A 33 -6.15 -3.87 5.70
CA ALA A 33 -7.27 -4.80 5.79
C ALA A 33 -7.82 -4.88 7.21
N THR A 34 -9.12 -5.15 7.32
CA THR A 34 -9.77 -5.50 8.59
C THR A 34 -10.09 -6.98 8.65
N ASN A 35 -10.30 -7.49 9.86
CA ASN A 35 -10.72 -8.88 10.08
C ASN A 35 -12.13 -9.22 9.53
N GLN A 36 -12.88 -8.22 9.08
CA GLN A 36 -14.21 -8.37 8.48
C GLN A 36 -14.18 -8.35 6.93
N GLY A 37 -12.98 -8.33 6.34
CA GLY A 37 -12.81 -8.30 4.88
C GLY A 37 -13.02 -6.92 4.25
N MET A 38 -12.97 -5.85 5.03
CA MET A 38 -12.93 -4.50 4.51
C MET A 38 -11.48 -4.09 4.27
N ILE A 39 -11.17 -3.67 3.05
CA ILE A 39 -9.85 -3.18 2.66
C ILE A 39 -9.96 -1.70 2.29
N PHE A 40 -9.11 -0.89 2.89
CA PHE A 40 -9.11 0.55 2.76
C PHE A 40 -7.84 1.02 2.05
N PHE A 41 -7.99 1.96 1.14
CA PHE A 41 -6.90 2.70 0.51
C PHE A 41 -7.07 4.19 0.75
N SER A 42 -5.99 4.89 1.07
CA SER A 42 -6.01 6.34 1.10
C SER A 42 -5.84 6.93 -0.30
N THR A 43 -6.43 8.11 -0.53
CA THR A 43 -6.19 8.87 -1.77
C THR A 43 -4.72 9.22 -1.95
N GLY A 44 -3.99 9.46 -0.84
CA GLY A 44 -2.56 9.74 -0.85
C GLY A 44 -1.72 8.58 -1.37
N LEU A 45 -2.07 7.34 -1.03
CA LEU A 45 -1.38 6.16 -1.56
C LEU A 45 -1.72 5.93 -3.04
N ILE A 46 -3.01 5.99 -3.39
CA ILE A 46 -3.45 5.78 -4.79
C ILE A 46 -2.76 6.76 -5.74
N ALA A 47 -2.59 8.01 -5.31
CA ALA A 47 -1.94 9.05 -6.11
C ALA A 47 -0.44 8.80 -6.36
N GLN A 48 0.21 7.92 -5.60
CA GLN A 48 1.63 7.58 -5.75
C GLN A 48 1.87 6.43 -6.72
N PHE A 49 0.87 5.65 -7.05
CA PHE A 49 1.04 4.54 -7.98
C PHE A 49 1.21 5.03 -9.41
N ALA A 50 2.27 4.55 -10.06
CA ALA A 50 2.55 4.87 -11.45
C ALA A 50 1.71 4.03 -12.44
N ASN A 51 1.24 2.85 -12.02
CA ASN A 51 0.51 1.91 -12.86
C ASN A 51 -0.42 1.00 -12.05
N GLU A 52 -1.25 0.22 -12.77
CA GLU A 52 -2.20 -0.71 -12.17
C GLU A 52 -1.51 -1.86 -11.41
N ALA A 53 -0.33 -2.31 -11.83
CA ALA A 53 0.37 -3.41 -11.18
C ALA A 53 0.82 -3.06 -9.75
N GLN A 54 1.21 -1.80 -9.51
CA GLN A 54 1.55 -1.32 -8.17
C GLN A 54 0.32 -1.30 -7.25
N LEU A 55 -0.82 -0.84 -7.76
CA LEU A 55 -2.09 -0.95 -7.03
C LEU A 55 -2.46 -2.41 -6.76
N ALA A 56 -2.30 -3.29 -7.76
CA ALA A 56 -2.61 -4.70 -7.65
C ALA A 56 -1.75 -5.40 -6.59
N TYR A 57 -0.47 -5.06 -6.51
CA TYR A 57 0.42 -5.63 -5.49
C TYR A 57 0.00 -5.25 -4.07
N VAL A 58 -0.23 -3.96 -3.80
CA VAL A 58 -0.69 -3.53 -2.47
C VAL A 58 -2.05 -4.14 -2.14
N LEU A 59 -2.94 -4.22 -3.12
CA LEU A 59 -4.24 -4.87 -2.92
C LEU A 59 -4.09 -6.36 -2.61
N ALA A 60 -3.23 -7.07 -3.32
CA ALA A 60 -2.92 -8.48 -3.07
C ALA A 60 -2.34 -8.68 -1.67
N HIS A 61 -1.40 -7.83 -1.24
CA HIS A 61 -0.81 -7.84 0.10
C HIS A 61 -1.88 -7.72 1.19
N GLU A 62 -2.83 -6.77 1.06
CA GLU A 62 -3.94 -6.61 2.01
C GLU A 62 -4.90 -7.81 2.00
N ILE A 63 -5.14 -8.39 0.83
CA ILE A 63 -5.95 -9.61 0.69
C ILE A 63 -5.30 -10.79 1.42
N ILE A 64 -3.97 -10.92 1.35
CA ILE A 64 -3.23 -11.97 2.06
C ILE A 64 -3.32 -11.77 3.58
N HIS A 65 -3.15 -10.53 4.09
CA HIS A 65 -3.35 -10.24 5.49
C HIS A 65 -4.73 -10.68 5.99
N TYR A 66 -5.78 -10.44 5.22
CA TYR A 66 -7.12 -10.92 5.54
C TYR A 66 -7.24 -12.44 5.48
N LYS A 67 -6.74 -13.06 4.39
CA LYS A 67 -6.81 -14.51 4.12
C LYS A 67 -6.17 -15.32 5.25
N HIS A 68 -5.03 -14.89 5.75
CA HIS A 68 -4.27 -15.53 6.83
C HIS A 68 -4.66 -15.06 8.24
N ASN A 69 -5.62 -14.13 8.36
CA ASN A 69 -6.06 -13.56 9.63
C ASN A 69 -4.95 -12.85 10.43
N HIS A 70 -3.95 -12.28 9.78
CA HIS A 70 -2.81 -11.63 10.43
C HIS A 70 -3.21 -10.58 11.45
N VAL A 71 -4.27 -9.79 11.20
CA VAL A 71 -4.81 -8.80 12.14
C VAL A 71 -5.27 -9.43 13.45
N ILE A 72 -5.99 -10.56 13.37
CA ILE A 72 -6.49 -11.28 14.56
C ILE A 72 -5.33 -11.92 15.30
N GLU A 73 -4.39 -12.49 14.57
CA GLU A 73 -3.23 -13.16 15.16
C GLU A 73 -2.30 -12.16 15.85
N SER A 74 -2.03 -11.02 15.25
CA SER A 74 -1.26 -9.94 15.88
C SER A 74 -1.92 -9.46 17.15
N PHE A 75 -3.24 -9.23 17.12
CA PHE A 75 -4.00 -8.83 18.32
C PHE A 75 -3.94 -9.88 19.44
N LYS A 76 -4.10 -11.16 19.12
CA LYS A 76 -3.96 -12.25 20.10
C LYS A 76 -2.54 -12.34 20.66
N PHE A 77 -1.56 -12.09 19.80
CA PHE A 77 -0.16 -12.11 20.18
C PHE A 77 0.18 -10.95 21.11
N GLU A 78 -0.29 -9.74 20.83
CA GLU A 78 -0.09 -8.54 21.64
C GLU A 78 -0.83 -8.62 23.01
N SER A 79 -2.03 -9.18 23.02
CA SER A 79 -2.83 -9.32 24.25
C SER A 79 -2.21 -10.28 25.28
N ASN A 80 -1.19 -11.03 24.90
CA ASN A 80 -0.48 -11.94 25.77
C ASN A 80 0.70 -11.22 26.46
N ASN A 81 0.42 -10.56 27.58
CA ASN A 81 1.34 -9.67 28.36
C ASN A 81 2.71 -10.27 28.78
N LYS A 82 3.07 -11.47 28.35
CA LYS A 82 4.34 -12.14 28.68
C LYS A 82 5.41 -12.03 27.59
N ARG A 83 5.15 -11.30 26.50
CA ARG A 83 6.04 -11.25 25.34
C ARG A 83 6.85 -9.97 25.27
N SER A 84 8.10 -10.06 24.81
CA SER A 84 8.95 -8.89 24.63
C SER A 84 8.59 -8.11 23.35
N ILE A 85 9.00 -6.83 23.29
CA ILE A 85 8.85 -5.99 22.09
C ILE A 85 9.56 -6.63 20.88
N GLU A 86 10.70 -7.29 21.12
CA GLU A 86 11.44 -7.98 20.06
C GLU A 86 10.65 -9.16 19.47
N GLN A 87 9.93 -9.92 20.30
CA GLN A 87 9.08 -11.02 19.84
C GLN A 87 7.89 -10.50 19.02
N LEU A 88 7.28 -9.38 19.43
CA LEU A 88 6.22 -8.71 18.69
C LEU A 88 6.72 -8.23 17.32
N SER A 89 7.87 -7.58 17.30
CA SER A 89 8.47 -7.10 16.05
C SER A 89 8.86 -8.25 15.10
N GLN A 90 9.39 -9.35 15.62
CA GLN A 90 9.74 -10.51 14.80
C GLN A 90 8.50 -11.18 14.19
N TYR A 91 7.44 -11.33 14.97
CA TYR A 91 6.18 -11.91 14.51
C TYR A 91 5.51 -11.06 13.43
N SER A 92 5.50 -9.74 13.61
CA SER A 92 5.01 -8.81 12.60
C SER A 92 5.80 -8.93 11.28
N LYS A 93 7.14 -9.04 11.35
CA LYS A 93 7.98 -9.21 10.15
C LYS A 93 7.66 -10.48 9.36
N GLU A 94 7.42 -11.59 10.05
CA GLU A 94 7.09 -12.86 9.40
C GLU A 94 5.79 -12.75 8.61
N HIS A 95 4.78 -12.07 9.15
CA HIS A 95 3.52 -11.79 8.45
C HIS A 95 3.71 -10.90 7.22
N GLU A 96 4.57 -9.87 7.33
CA GLU A 96 4.86 -8.98 6.20
C GLU A 96 5.56 -9.73 5.05
N PHE A 97 6.58 -10.55 5.37
CA PHE A 97 7.27 -11.35 4.35
C PHE A 97 6.38 -12.41 3.72
N GLU A 98 5.48 -13.01 4.49
CA GLU A 98 4.48 -13.94 3.95
C GLU A 98 3.52 -13.22 3.01
N ALA A 99 3.01 -12.06 3.43
CA ALA A 99 2.09 -11.27 2.62
C ALA A 99 2.74 -10.79 1.31
N ASP A 100 3.99 -10.32 1.37
CA ASP A 100 4.73 -9.89 0.18
C ASP A 100 4.94 -11.03 -0.82
N ARG A 101 5.44 -12.17 -0.34
CA ARG A 101 5.70 -13.32 -1.21
C ARG A 101 4.43 -13.83 -1.89
N GLU A 102 3.33 -13.99 -1.14
CA GLU A 102 2.07 -14.44 -1.72
C GLU A 102 1.44 -13.38 -2.62
N ALA A 103 1.62 -12.08 -2.32
CA ALA A 103 1.16 -10.99 -3.18
C ALA A 103 1.84 -10.99 -4.55
N VAL A 104 3.17 -11.20 -4.60
CA VAL A 104 3.90 -11.35 -5.87
C VAL A 104 3.34 -12.50 -6.69
N LEU A 105 3.12 -13.67 -6.06
CA LEU A 105 2.56 -14.83 -6.75
C LEU A 105 1.13 -14.56 -7.24
N MET A 106 0.29 -13.94 -6.43
CA MET A 106 -1.09 -13.59 -6.82
C MET A 106 -1.11 -12.60 -7.99
N CYS A 107 -0.22 -11.61 -8.01
CA CYS A 107 -0.07 -10.68 -9.13
C CYS A 107 0.40 -11.39 -10.39
N HIS A 108 1.39 -12.27 -10.28
CA HIS A 108 1.87 -13.06 -11.42
C HIS A 108 0.76 -13.93 -12.02
N ASP A 109 -0.01 -14.63 -11.19
CA ASP A 109 -1.13 -15.49 -11.63
C ASP A 109 -2.26 -14.68 -12.28
N ALA A 110 -2.41 -13.41 -11.89
CA ALA A 110 -3.32 -12.47 -12.52
C ALA A 110 -2.76 -11.81 -13.80
N GLY A 111 -1.52 -12.15 -14.20
CA GLY A 111 -0.87 -11.67 -15.43
C GLY A 111 -0.25 -10.29 -15.32
N TYR A 112 0.11 -9.84 -14.12
CA TYR A 112 0.93 -8.63 -13.93
C TYR A 112 2.42 -8.94 -14.09
N SER A 113 3.17 -7.98 -14.64
CA SER A 113 4.62 -8.08 -14.79
C SER A 113 5.31 -8.01 -13.44
N LYS A 114 6.27 -8.88 -13.18
CA LYS A 114 7.11 -8.83 -11.97
C LYS A 114 7.88 -7.53 -11.87
N ASP A 115 8.42 -7.01 -12.96
CA ASP A 115 9.21 -5.77 -12.95
C ASP A 115 8.38 -4.55 -12.51
N GLU A 116 7.08 -4.52 -12.89
CA GLU A 116 6.17 -3.47 -12.45
C GLU A 116 5.80 -3.60 -10.97
N VAL A 117 5.65 -4.82 -10.48
CA VAL A 117 5.34 -5.13 -9.08
C VAL A 117 6.50 -4.75 -8.17
N TYR A 118 7.73 -5.10 -8.51
CA TYR A 118 8.91 -4.83 -7.69
C TYR A 118 9.14 -3.34 -7.41
N GLY A 119 8.70 -2.44 -8.28
CA GLY A 119 8.75 -1.00 -8.05
C GLY A 119 7.84 -0.50 -6.92
N THR A 120 6.90 -1.32 -6.45
CA THR A 120 5.91 -0.88 -5.45
C THR A 120 6.53 -0.63 -4.09
N LEU A 121 7.46 -1.47 -3.65
CA LEU A 121 8.14 -1.25 -2.36
C LEU A 121 9.03 -0.01 -2.38
N ASP A 122 9.57 0.39 -3.55
CA ASP A 122 10.25 1.67 -3.70
C ASP A 122 9.26 2.84 -3.49
N VAL A 123 8.06 2.77 -4.06
CA VAL A 123 7.01 3.77 -3.84
C VAL A 123 6.65 3.84 -2.35
N LEU A 124 6.42 2.71 -1.70
CA LEU A 124 6.05 2.67 -0.28
C LEU A 124 7.17 3.19 0.62
N MET A 125 8.43 2.89 0.30
CA MET A 125 9.59 3.33 1.07
C MET A 125 9.71 4.86 1.12
N PHE A 126 9.34 5.53 0.03
CA PHE A 126 9.37 6.99 -0.08
C PHE A 126 8.00 7.66 0.11
N SER A 127 6.98 6.88 0.44
CA SER A 127 5.59 7.37 0.56
C SER A 127 5.37 8.39 1.69
N HIS A 128 6.28 8.44 2.67
CA HIS A 128 6.28 9.42 3.75
C HIS A 128 6.76 10.79 3.32
N LEU A 129 7.46 10.89 2.17
CA LEU A 129 7.91 12.17 1.63
C LEU A 129 6.71 12.95 1.07
N PRO A 130 6.72 14.27 1.22
CA PRO A 130 5.71 15.09 0.57
C PRO A 130 5.79 14.88 -0.94
N PHE A 131 4.64 14.89 -1.60
CA PHE A 131 4.61 14.94 -3.06
C PHE A 131 5.32 16.19 -3.51
N ASP A 132 6.43 15.99 -4.22
CA ASP A 132 7.20 17.09 -4.64
C ASP A 132 7.04 17.42 -6.10
N GLU A 133 6.82 18.71 -6.35
CA GLU A 133 7.53 19.56 -7.24
C GLU A 133 7.40 19.32 -8.73
N LEU A 134 6.57 18.39 -9.17
CA LEU A 134 6.03 18.54 -10.50
C LEU A 134 5.11 19.76 -10.42
N LYS A 135 5.56 20.90 -10.92
CA LYS A 135 4.71 22.07 -11.08
C LYS A 135 3.42 21.61 -11.73
N PHE A 136 2.34 21.77 -11.00
CA PHE A 136 1.03 21.40 -11.48
C PHE A 136 0.79 22.15 -12.80
N ASP A 137 0.70 21.41 -13.90
CA ASP A 137 0.40 22.01 -15.20
C ASP A 137 -1.11 22.24 -15.28
N ASN A 138 -1.50 23.49 -15.07
CA ASN A 138 -2.91 23.92 -15.18
C ASN A 138 -3.51 23.58 -16.55
N GLN A 139 -2.70 23.56 -17.60
CA GLN A 139 -3.16 23.33 -18.96
C GLN A 139 -3.65 21.90 -19.15
N TYR A 140 -3.11 20.95 -18.38
CA TYR A 140 -3.53 19.54 -18.44
C TYR A 140 -5.01 19.34 -18.06
N TYR A 141 -5.54 20.19 -17.17
CA TYR A 141 -6.91 20.10 -16.68
C TYR A 141 -7.86 21.09 -17.32
N ASN A 142 -7.35 22.04 -18.11
CA ASN A 142 -8.18 23.00 -18.81
C ASN A 142 -8.80 22.36 -20.07
N THR A 143 -10.11 22.54 -20.21
CA THR A 143 -10.89 22.15 -21.40
C THR A 143 -11.72 23.31 -21.83
N ASP A 144 -12.39 23.21 -22.99
CA ASP A 144 -13.32 24.23 -23.46
C ASP A 144 -14.50 24.48 -22.49
N LEU A 145 -14.79 23.53 -21.61
CA LEU A 145 -15.90 23.57 -20.65
C LEU A 145 -15.46 23.78 -19.20
N PHE A 146 -14.21 23.58 -18.89
CA PHE A 146 -13.68 23.65 -17.53
C PHE A 146 -12.35 24.39 -17.49
N PHE A 147 -12.25 25.34 -16.57
CA PHE A 147 -11.05 26.13 -16.32
C PHE A 147 -10.67 26.04 -14.84
N VAL A 148 -9.40 25.76 -14.57
CA VAL A 148 -8.87 25.76 -13.21
C VAL A 148 -8.28 27.14 -12.88
N PRO A 149 -8.90 27.92 -11.97
CA PRO A 149 -8.40 29.24 -11.60
C PRO A 149 -7.05 29.18 -10.91
N GLU A 150 -6.13 30.06 -11.28
CA GLU A 150 -4.79 30.16 -10.64
C GLU A 150 -4.86 30.36 -9.12
N GLY A 151 -5.89 30.98 -8.60
CA GLY A 151 -6.07 31.21 -7.16
C GLY A 151 -6.31 29.95 -6.33
N ILE A 152 -6.55 28.78 -6.96
CA ILE A 152 -6.67 27.50 -6.27
C ILE A 152 -5.30 26.94 -5.89
N PHE A 153 -4.22 27.35 -6.60
CA PHE A 153 -2.89 26.87 -6.35
C PHE A 153 -2.20 27.66 -5.25
N THR A 154 -1.57 26.92 -4.34
CA THR A 154 -0.69 27.57 -3.36
C THR A 154 0.58 28.06 -4.07
N LYS A 155 0.97 29.32 -3.80
CA LYS A 155 2.26 29.87 -4.23
C LYS A 155 3.37 29.55 -3.22
N LYS A 156 3.02 28.86 -2.12
CA LYS A 156 3.96 28.56 -1.05
C LYS A 156 4.71 27.29 -1.42
N GLU A 157 5.97 27.43 -1.73
CA GLU A 157 6.91 26.30 -1.80
C GLU A 157 7.19 25.84 -0.37
N TYR A 158 6.97 24.55 -0.09
CA TYR A 158 7.34 23.95 1.18
C TYR A 158 8.71 23.32 0.98
N ALA A 159 9.66 23.64 1.86
CA ALA A 159 10.91 22.89 1.91
C ALA A 159 10.60 21.44 2.28
N ILE A 160 11.13 20.49 1.49
CA ILE A 160 11.07 19.08 1.84
C ILE A 160 12.07 18.86 2.94
N ASP A 161 11.60 18.48 4.11
CA ASP A 161 12.45 17.99 5.19
C ASP A 161 12.61 16.48 5.00
N PHE A 162 13.74 16.09 4.43
CA PHE A 162 14.08 14.70 4.19
C PHE A 162 14.74 14.12 5.44
N ASP A 163 14.02 13.30 6.19
CA ASP A 163 14.62 12.47 7.21
C ASP A 163 15.17 11.18 6.59
N ALA A 164 16.46 11.18 6.29
CA ALA A 164 17.17 10.00 5.78
C ALA A 164 17.17 8.82 6.78
N ASN A 165 16.80 9.06 8.03
CA ASN A 165 16.73 8.06 9.10
C ASN A 165 15.28 7.74 9.47
N HIS A 166 14.33 7.90 8.54
CA HIS A 166 12.93 7.59 8.80
C HIS A 166 12.79 6.17 9.40
N ASN A 167 12.24 6.13 10.61
CA ASN A 167 12.01 4.87 11.30
C ASN A 167 10.58 4.38 11.07
N ASP A 168 10.43 3.38 10.22
CA ASP A 168 9.14 2.78 9.87
C ASP A 168 8.61 1.75 10.89
N SER A 169 9.29 1.59 12.03
CA SER A 169 8.93 0.56 13.04
C SER A 169 7.53 0.74 13.65
N LEU A 170 6.97 1.95 13.55
CA LEU A 170 5.61 2.28 14.00
C LEU A 170 4.60 2.36 12.86
N SER A 171 5.01 2.10 11.61
CA SER A 171 4.10 2.04 10.47
C SER A 171 3.20 0.79 10.54
N THR A 172 2.11 0.80 9.79
CA THR A 172 1.22 -0.37 9.66
C THR A 172 1.95 -1.55 9.02
N HIS A 173 2.93 -1.26 8.14
CA HIS A 173 3.72 -2.25 7.40
C HIS A 173 5.22 -1.93 7.54
N PRO A 174 5.87 -2.33 8.65
CA PRO A 174 7.24 -1.96 8.93
C PRO A 174 8.27 -2.75 8.10
N ASN A 175 9.54 -2.32 8.19
CA ASN A 175 10.71 -2.96 7.58
C ASN A 175 10.73 -2.99 6.06
N ILE A 176 10.18 -1.96 5.40
CA ILE A 176 10.06 -1.87 3.94
C ILE A 176 11.41 -2.08 3.22
N GLU A 177 12.50 -1.52 3.74
CA GLU A 177 13.83 -1.70 3.14
C GLU A 177 14.28 -3.18 3.12
N LYS A 178 14.03 -3.92 4.20
CA LYS A 178 14.36 -5.36 4.26
C LYS A 178 13.47 -6.17 3.35
N ARG A 179 12.17 -5.90 3.34
CA ARG A 179 11.19 -6.52 2.48
C ARG A 179 11.57 -6.37 1.02
N ARG A 180 11.91 -5.15 0.58
CA ARG A 180 12.41 -4.83 -0.76
C ARG A 180 13.64 -5.68 -1.17
N ASN A 181 14.56 -5.89 -0.24
CA ASN A 181 15.78 -6.66 -0.53
C ASN A 181 15.48 -8.17 -0.65
N GLU A 182 14.51 -8.70 0.06
CA GLU A 182 14.10 -10.10 -0.03
C GLU A 182 13.22 -10.39 -1.24
N GLU A 183 12.34 -9.46 -1.63
CA GLU A 183 11.46 -9.59 -2.78
C GLU A 183 12.24 -9.84 -4.09
N LYS A 184 13.44 -9.28 -4.22
CA LYS A 184 14.33 -9.50 -5.38
C LYS A 184 14.82 -10.94 -5.51
N ASN A 185 14.62 -11.77 -4.50
CA ASN A 185 15.04 -13.17 -4.48
C ASN A 185 13.89 -14.15 -4.72
N VAL A 186 12.67 -13.66 -4.94
CA VAL A 186 11.46 -14.43 -5.28
C VAL A 186 11.23 -14.42 -6.80
#